data_445ebebe2f5ee457b36b19aee4bd5288
#
_entry.id   445ebebe2f5ee457b36b19aee4bd5288
#
_cell.length_a   1.000
_cell.length_b   1.000
_cell.length_c   1.000
_cell.angle_alpha   90.00
_cell.angle_beta   90.00
_cell.angle_gamma   90.00
#
_symmetry.space_group_name_H-M   'P 1'
#
loop_
_entity.id
_entity.type
_entity.pdbx_description
1 polymer ?
#
loop_
_entity_poly.entity_id
_entity_poly.type
_entity_poly.pdbx_seq_one_letter_code
_entity_poly.pdbx_strand_id
1 'polypeptide(L)'
;MLASLLNITKVTELRNKVVYTLLMFIVFRLGIHIPVPGVEASVIESLFTSGNLFGLLDLFAGGALSKFSIFAMSITPYINASIIMQLLGAVVPTFEAWSKDGEEGRKKIAKVTRYGTVVLGFIQAFGMTYALRASNALIDNSFMSVILISIILTAGTCLLMWIGEQITAHGIGNGISLIIFAGIVARFPDGVHTIYQYLQVGTINVFQAILFAIIAVAMIVLVIAVTQGQRRIPIQYAKRVVGRKMYGGHSTFLPLKVNQAGVIPIIFASSILMFPATLAQFVQVPWVQTVASYFQWGTPIQTILYAVLILFFTYFYTAISINITDMADNMKKHGGFIPGIRPGKPTADYVDRVMTRITLVGAFFLAFVAILPNMIGGLTGIQGVYFGGTALLIVVGVALDTMQQVESLVLTRQYKGFVK
;
A
#
# COMPACT_ATOMS: atom_id res chain seq x y z
N MET A 1 -22.82 5.90 -4.87
CA MET A 1 -21.61 5.63 -5.66
C MET A 1 -21.72 6.07 -7.13
N LEU A 2 -22.55 5.47 -8.00
CA LEU A 2 -22.69 5.91 -9.41
C LEU A 2 -23.11 7.38 -9.57
N ALA A 3 -24.04 7.86 -8.76
CA ALA A 3 -24.44 9.28 -8.74
C ALA A 3 -23.32 10.24 -8.33
N SER A 4 -22.41 9.82 -7.44
CA SER A 4 -21.25 10.60 -7.04
C SER A 4 -20.23 10.72 -8.18
N LEU A 5 -20.04 9.66 -8.95
CA LEU A 5 -19.17 9.66 -10.14
C LEU A 5 -19.70 10.59 -11.25
N LEU A 6 -21.00 10.61 -11.48
CA LEU A 6 -21.64 11.53 -12.44
C LEU A 6 -21.53 13.01 -12.02
N ASN A 7 -21.40 13.29 -10.73
CA ASN A 7 -21.20 14.64 -10.21
C ASN A 7 -19.73 15.13 -10.28
N ILE A 8 -18.76 14.24 -10.55
CA ILE A 8 -17.33 14.63 -10.71
C ILE A 8 -17.17 15.66 -11.84
N THR A 9 -17.90 15.51 -12.93
CA THR A 9 -17.83 16.42 -14.08
C THR A 9 -18.43 17.80 -13.79
N LYS A 10 -19.38 17.90 -12.83
CA LYS A 10 -20.06 19.15 -12.46
C LYS A 10 -19.27 20.02 -11.48
N VAL A 11 -18.37 19.44 -10.68
CA VAL A 11 -17.56 20.16 -9.69
C VAL A 11 -16.19 20.46 -10.27
N THR A 12 -15.95 21.71 -10.69
CA THR A 12 -14.71 22.14 -11.38
C THR A 12 -13.44 21.81 -10.59
N GLU A 13 -13.43 21.99 -9.27
CA GLU A 13 -12.26 21.69 -8.43
C GLU A 13 -11.96 20.18 -8.39
N LEU A 14 -12.98 19.34 -8.27
CA LEU A 14 -12.81 17.90 -8.26
C LEU A 14 -12.32 17.40 -9.63
N ARG A 15 -12.89 17.94 -10.72
CA ARG A 15 -12.44 17.66 -12.08
C ARG A 15 -10.96 18.01 -12.25
N ASN A 16 -10.53 19.18 -11.80
CA ASN A 16 -9.13 19.59 -11.91
C ASN A 16 -8.19 18.64 -11.14
N LYS A 17 -8.57 18.23 -9.94
CA LYS A 17 -7.81 17.24 -9.14
C LYS A 17 -7.72 15.88 -9.83
N VAL A 18 -8.82 15.39 -10.41
CA VAL A 18 -8.83 14.13 -11.18
C VAL A 18 -7.92 14.23 -12.40
N VAL A 19 -8.06 15.31 -13.20
CA VAL A 19 -7.24 15.54 -14.38
C VAL A 19 -5.77 15.62 -14.01
N TYR A 20 -5.44 16.33 -12.93
CA TYR A 20 -4.05 16.41 -12.44
C TYR A 20 -3.49 15.03 -12.09
N THR A 21 -4.26 14.20 -11.37
CA THR A 21 -3.86 12.84 -11.02
C THR A 21 -3.63 11.98 -12.27
N LEU A 22 -4.51 12.07 -13.27
CA LEU A 22 -4.38 11.33 -14.52
C LEU A 22 -3.16 11.79 -15.32
N LEU A 23 -2.87 13.10 -15.36
CA LEU A 23 -1.67 13.63 -15.98
C LEU A 23 -0.39 13.10 -15.32
N MET A 24 -0.37 13.04 -13.99
CA MET A 24 0.76 12.45 -13.24
C MET A 24 0.92 10.95 -13.51
N PHE A 25 -0.17 10.21 -13.72
CA PHE A 25 -0.09 8.81 -14.16
C PHE A 25 0.50 8.66 -15.56
N ILE A 26 0.20 9.58 -16.48
CA ILE A 26 0.83 9.59 -17.81
C ILE A 26 2.34 9.84 -17.68
N VAL A 27 2.76 10.80 -16.85
CA VAL A 27 4.19 11.06 -16.60
C VAL A 27 4.88 9.82 -16.00
N PHE A 28 4.24 9.18 -15.02
CA PHE A 28 4.72 7.92 -14.46
C PHE A 28 4.87 6.83 -15.53
N ARG A 29 3.85 6.67 -16.37
CA ARG A 29 3.86 5.66 -17.43
C ARG A 29 4.92 5.91 -18.49
N LEU A 30 5.14 7.16 -18.87
CA LEU A 30 6.23 7.55 -19.80
C LEU A 30 7.60 7.21 -19.20
N GLY A 31 7.84 7.51 -17.93
CA GLY A 31 9.11 7.21 -17.27
C GLY A 31 9.44 5.71 -17.17
N ILE A 32 8.43 4.83 -17.11
CA ILE A 32 8.63 3.36 -17.17
C ILE A 32 9.25 2.93 -18.52
N HIS A 33 9.08 3.70 -19.58
CA HIS A 33 9.59 3.36 -20.91
C HIS A 33 10.96 4.00 -21.23
N ILE A 34 11.54 4.74 -20.29
CA ILE A 34 12.87 5.32 -20.43
C ILE A 34 13.90 4.36 -19.86
N PRO A 35 14.63 3.58 -20.68
CA PRO A 35 15.60 2.62 -20.16
C PRO A 35 16.81 3.33 -19.56
N VAL A 36 17.43 2.69 -18.56
CA VAL A 36 18.68 3.18 -17.99
C VAL A 36 19.83 2.89 -18.97
N PRO A 37 20.63 3.88 -19.35
CA PRO A 37 21.75 3.66 -20.26
C PRO A 37 22.82 2.77 -19.59
N GLY A 38 23.52 1.97 -20.41
CA GLY A 38 24.62 1.11 -19.94
C GLY A 38 24.21 -0.29 -19.48
N VAL A 39 22.96 -0.68 -19.68
CA VAL A 39 22.44 -2.01 -19.32
C VAL A 39 21.91 -2.73 -20.55
N GLU A 40 22.20 -4.02 -20.66
CA GLU A 40 21.75 -4.85 -21.78
C GLU A 40 20.37 -5.46 -21.50
N ALA A 41 19.37 -5.01 -22.25
CA ALA A 41 17.98 -5.39 -22.03
C ALA A 41 17.73 -6.90 -22.23
N SER A 42 18.42 -7.55 -23.13
CA SER A 42 18.30 -9.00 -23.43
C SER A 42 18.67 -9.87 -22.21
N VAL A 43 19.71 -9.49 -21.48
CA VAL A 43 20.15 -10.21 -20.29
C VAL A 43 19.15 -10.02 -19.16
N ILE A 44 18.62 -8.81 -19.01
CA ILE A 44 17.57 -8.52 -18.01
C ILE A 44 16.34 -9.37 -18.27
N GLU A 45 15.84 -9.42 -19.50
CA GLU A 45 14.65 -10.20 -19.87
C GLU A 45 14.82 -11.68 -19.53
N SER A 46 16.01 -12.23 -19.76
CA SER A 46 16.33 -13.64 -19.41
C SER A 46 16.30 -13.90 -17.89
N LEU A 47 16.76 -12.95 -17.07
CA LEU A 47 16.71 -13.04 -15.61
C LEU A 47 15.27 -13.02 -15.07
N PHE A 48 14.36 -12.31 -15.74
CA PHE A 48 12.93 -12.28 -15.36
C PHE A 48 12.19 -13.56 -15.77
N THR A 49 12.60 -14.20 -16.84
CA THR A 49 12.01 -15.46 -17.31
C THR A 49 12.38 -16.64 -16.40
N SER A 50 13.53 -16.57 -15.74
CA SER A 50 14.07 -17.66 -14.90
C SER A 50 13.77 -17.54 -13.40
N GLY A 51 13.21 -16.42 -12.90
CA GLY A 51 13.10 -16.20 -11.45
C GLY A 51 11.82 -15.53 -10.95
N ASN A 52 11.13 -16.17 -10.02
CA ASN A 52 9.87 -15.71 -9.44
C ASN A 52 9.97 -14.44 -8.56
N LEU A 53 11.14 -14.13 -7.99
CA LEU A 53 11.33 -13.01 -7.07
C LEU A 53 11.26 -11.64 -7.79
N PHE A 54 11.95 -11.54 -8.93
CA PHE A 54 11.97 -10.32 -9.74
C PHE A 54 10.59 -9.97 -10.30
N GLY A 55 9.76 -10.96 -10.60
CA GLY A 55 8.40 -10.74 -11.08
C GLY A 55 7.50 -10.01 -10.08
N LEU A 56 7.64 -10.29 -8.78
CA LEU A 56 6.86 -9.57 -7.75
C LEU A 56 7.36 -8.14 -7.53
N LEU A 57 8.67 -7.93 -7.51
CA LEU A 57 9.24 -6.59 -7.48
C LEU A 57 8.76 -5.75 -8.66
N ASP A 58 8.72 -6.37 -9.83
CA ASP A 58 8.27 -5.73 -11.06
C ASP A 58 6.76 -5.46 -11.08
N LEU A 59 5.96 -6.25 -10.36
CA LEU A 59 4.53 -5.97 -10.18
C LEU A 59 4.30 -4.61 -9.50
N PHE A 60 5.02 -4.34 -8.41
CA PHE A 60 4.94 -3.04 -7.73
C PHE A 60 5.60 -1.90 -8.52
N ALA A 61 6.55 -2.23 -9.39
CA ALA A 61 7.17 -1.29 -10.28
C ALA A 61 6.37 -1.03 -11.57
N GLY A 62 5.28 -1.78 -11.81
CA GLY A 62 4.42 -1.62 -13.00
C GLY A 62 5.10 -1.96 -14.32
N GLY A 63 6.08 -2.88 -14.31
CA GLY A 63 6.88 -3.26 -15.47
C GLY A 63 8.15 -2.42 -15.65
N ALA A 64 8.49 -1.56 -14.69
CA ALA A 64 9.67 -0.72 -14.76
C ALA A 64 10.97 -1.50 -14.56
N LEU A 65 10.93 -2.56 -13.76
CA LEU A 65 12.09 -3.37 -13.44
C LEU A 65 12.42 -4.34 -14.61
N SER A 66 11.42 -4.96 -15.22
CA SER A 66 11.61 -5.84 -16.38
C SER A 66 12.21 -5.11 -17.60
N LYS A 67 11.89 -3.81 -17.74
CA LYS A 67 12.46 -2.93 -18.77
C LYS A 67 13.73 -2.21 -18.31
N PHE A 68 14.15 -2.41 -17.07
CA PHE A 68 15.22 -1.69 -16.40
C PHE A 68 15.19 -0.18 -16.66
N SER A 69 14.02 0.41 -16.43
CA SER A 69 13.80 1.83 -16.64
C SER A 69 14.34 2.65 -15.46
N ILE A 70 14.36 3.99 -15.62
CA ILE A 70 14.74 4.91 -14.54
C ILE A 70 13.89 4.72 -13.27
N PHE A 71 12.70 4.12 -13.39
CA PHE A 71 11.80 3.79 -12.29
C PHE A 71 11.89 2.32 -11.82
N ALA A 72 12.96 1.59 -12.18
CA ALA A 72 13.12 0.18 -11.84
C ALA A 72 13.06 -0.10 -10.33
N MET A 73 13.58 0.80 -9.50
CA MET A 73 13.49 0.70 -8.03
C MET A 73 12.08 1.00 -7.50
N SER A 74 11.17 1.49 -8.35
CA SER A 74 9.82 1.89 -7.93
C SER A 74 9.84 2.87 -6.76
N ILE A 75 8.80 2.84 -5.93
CA ILE A 75 8.65 3.64 -4.71
C ILE A 75 9.10 2.87 -3.45
N THR A 76 9.66 1.66 -3.63
CA THR A 76 10.06 0.76 -2.53
C THR A 76 11.02 1.42 -1.52
N PRO A 77 12.08 2.17 -1.91
CA PRO A 77 12.96 2.84 -0.96
C PRO A 77 12.22 3.87 -0.08
N TYR A 78 11.23 4.57 -0.64
CA TYR A 78 10.41 5.50 0.13
C TYR A 78 9.51 4.77 1.13
N ILE A 79 8.91 3.66 0.73
CA ILE A 79 8.09 2.84 1.64
C ILE A 79 8.94 2.38 2.82
N ASN A 80 10.15 1.85 2.56
CA ASN A 80 11.07 1.40 3.59
C ASN A 80 11.47 2.55 4.54
N ALA A 81 11.81 3.72 3.99
CA ALA A 81 12.11 4.91 4.79
C ALA A 81 10.90 5.34 5.66
N SER A 82 9.70 5.31 5.10
CA SER A 82 8.47 5.65 5.81
C SER A 82 8.17 4.67 6.94
N ILE A 83 8.38 3.36 6.72
CA ILE A 83 8.24 2.32 7.74
C ILE A 83 9.21 2.58 8.89
N ILE A 84 10.49 2.80 8.57
CA ILE A 84 11.52 3.08 9.57
C ILE A 84 11.14 4.31 10.39
N MET A 85 10.68 5.38 9.75
CA MET A 85 10.25 6.60 10.45
C MET A 85 9.02 6.39 11.34
N GLN A 86 8.07 5.56 10.93
CA GLN A 86 6.91 5.23 11.78
C GLN A 86 7.31 4.38 12.98
N LEU A 87 8.23 3.41 12.81
CA LEU A 87 8.78 2.62 13.90
C LEU A 87 9.58 3.49 14.87
N LEU A 88 10.41 4.40 14.35
CA LEU A 88 11.16 5.35 15.18
C LEU A 88 10.23 6.31 15.93
N GLY A 89 9.12 6.72 15.31
CA GLY A 89 8.08 7.53 15.96
C GLY A 89 7.41 6.86 17.15
N ALA A 90 7.39 5.53 17.19
CA ALA A 90 6.86 4.76 18.31
C ALA A 90 7.87 4.50 19.44
N VAL A 91 9.19 4.50 19.11
CA VAL A 91 10.25 4.07 20.05
C VAL A 91 11.08 5.24 20.56
N VAL A 92 11.33 6.24 19.70
CA VAL A 92 12.25 7.35 20.00
C VAL A 92 11.45 8.60 20.42
N PRO A 93 11.65 9.12 21.66
CA PRO A 93 10.86 10.23 22.20
C PRO A 93 10.89 11.50 21.33
N THR A 94 11.99 11.78 20.65
CA THR A 94 12.11 12.94 19.75
C THR A 94 11.15 12.86 18.56
N PHE A 95 11.04 11.68 17.93
CA PHE A 95 10.13 11.48 16.80
C PHE A 95 8.67 11.38 17.26
N GLU A 96 8.44 10.82 18.45
CA GLU A 96 7.12 10.83 19.10
C GLU A 96 6.64 12.27 19.36
N ALA A 97 7.52 13.14 19.87
CA ALA A 97 7.21 14.56 20.07
C ALA A 97 6.83 15.22 18.73
N TRP A 98 7.60 14.99 17.66
CA TRP A 98 7.26 15.53 16.33
C TRP A 98 5.93 15.01 15.82
N SER A 99 5.56 13.75 16.09
CA SER A 99 4.27 13.22 15.65
C SER A 99 3.08 13.92 16.34
N LYS A 100 3.30 14.47 17.54
CA LYS A 100 2.32 15.23 18.34
C LYS A 100 2.29 16.74 18.01
N ASP A 101 3.36 17.27 17.40
CA ASP A 101 3.52 18.71 17.05
C ASP A 101 2.62 19.19 15.88
N GLY A 102 1.63 18.42 15.48
CA GLY A 102 0.69 18.80 14.43
C GLY A 102 1.33 18.94 13.06
N GLU A 103 1.10 20.06 12.36
CA GLU A 103 1.54 20.22 10.96
C GLU A 103 3.06 20.44 10.83
N GLU A 104 3.69 21.16 11.75
CA GLU A 104 5.13 21.38 11.72
C GLU A 104 5.92 20.07 11.97
N GLY A 105 5.48 19.27 12.92
CA GLY A 105 6.10 17.99 13.19
C GLY A 105 5.97 17.03 12.02
N ARG A 106 4.81 16.99 11.36
CA ARG A 106 4.62 16.19 10.13
C ARG A 106 5.57 16.63 9.01
N LYS A 107 5.81 17.94 8.83
CA LYS A 107 6.78 18.45 7.86
C LYS A 107 8.21 17.99 8.18
N LYS A 108 8.61 18.00 9.47
CA LYS A 108 9.92 17.49 9.91
C LYS A 108 10.07 15.99 9.61
N ILE A 109 9.07 15.17 9.97
CA ILE A 109 9.06 13.73 9.68
C ILE A 109 9.17 13.49 8.17
N ALA A 110 8.36 14.17 7.35
CA ALA A 110 8.41 14.04 5.89
C ALA A 110 9.79 14.40 5.32
N LYS A 111 10.44 15.44 5.85
CA LYS A 111 11.80 15.82 5.44
C LYS A 111 12.82 14.73 5.73
N VAL A 112 12.79 14.14 6.93
CA VAL A 112 13.70 13.04 7.30
C VAL A 112 13.40 11.79 6.46
N THR A 113 12.13 11.48 6.21
CA THR A 113 11.73 10.38 5.31
C THR A 113 12.30 10.55 3.91
N ARG A 114 12.28 11.77 3.35
CA ARG A 114 12.88 12.05 2.03
C ARG A 114 14.38 11.79 2.03
N TYR A 115 15.13 12.26 3.04
CA TYR A 115 16.56 11.97 3.15
C TYR A 115 16.82 10.48 3.32
N GLY A 116 16.05 9.80 4.15
CA GLY A 116 16.12 8.34 4.31
C GLY A 116 15.85 7.61 2.98
N THR A 117 14.92 8.10 2.18
CA THR A 117 14.62 7.56 0.85
C THR A 117 15.81 7.66 -0.09
N VAL A 118 16.52 8.79 -0.11
CA VAL A 118 17.71 8.98 -0.97
C VAL A 118 18.81 8.02 -0.56
N VAL A 119 19.09 7.91 0.74
CA VAL A 119 20.15 7.04 1.26
C VAL A 119 19.83 5.57 1.00
N LEU A 120 18.62 5.12 1.37
CA LEU A 120 18.19 3.73 1.15
C LEU A 120 18.07 3.41 -0.35
N GLY A 121 17.57 4.36 -1.15
CA GLY A 121 17.49 4.23 -2.60
C GLY A 121 18.86 4.03 -3.23
N PHE A 122 19.85 4.81 -2.82
CA PHE A 122 21.22 4.67 -3.32
C PHE A 122 21.82 3.31 -2.92
N ILE A 123 21.70 2.91 -1.65
CA ILE A 123 22.19 1.61 -1.17
C ILE A 123 21.56 0.46 -1.97
N GLN A 124 20.23 0.47 -2.14
CA GLN A 124 19.52 -0.58 -2.87
C GLN A 124 19.88 -0.55 -4.36
N ALA A 125 19.92 0.63 -4.99
CA ALA A 125 20.30 0.78 -6.39
C ALA A 125 21.75 0.32 -6.65
N PHE A 126 22.67 0.70 -5.76
CA PHE A 126 24.07 0.27 -5.86
C PHE A 126 24.18 -1.24 -5.83
N GLY A 127 23.51 -1.85 -4.90
CA GLY A 127 23.59 -3.26 -4.80
C GLY A 127 22.93 -4.00 -5.94
N MET A 128 21.75 -3.58 -6.38
CA MET A 128 21.11 -4.17 -7.54
C MET A 128 22.01 -4.07 -8.79
N THR A 129 22.61 -2.90 -9.01
CA THR A 129 23.53 -2.70 -10.13
C THR A 129 24.79 -3.54 -10.00
N TYR A 130 25.31 -3.70 -8.77
CA TYR A 130 26.46 -4.56 -8.53
C TYR A 130 26.16 -6.04 -8.80
N ALA A 131 24.97 -6.50 -8.45
CA ALA A 131 24.51 -7.86 -8.77
C ALA A 131 24.37 -8.06 -10.29
N LEU A 132 23.87 -7.07 -11.02
CA LEU A 132 23.79 -7.11 -12.49
C LEU A 132 25.18 -7.09 -13.15
N ARG A 133 26.14 -6.40 -12.56
CA ARG A 133 27.55 -6.49 -12.99
C ARG A 133 28.09 -7.93 -12.89
N ALA A 134 27.80 -8.62 -11.79
CA ALA A 134 28.22 -10.00 -11.60
C ALA A 134 27.57 -10.98 -12.61
N SER A 135 26.39 -10.63 -13.13
CA SER A 135 25.68 -11.39 -14.18
C SER A 135 26.04 -10.98 -15.61
N ASN A 136 27.06 -10.13 -15.80
CA ASN A 136 27.45 -9.56 -17.10
C ASN A 136 26.31 -8.86 -17.85
N ALA A 137 25.36 -8.25 -17.13
CA ALA A 137 24.25 -7.51 -17.69
C ALA A 137 24.58 -6.06 -18.00
N LEU A 138 25.78 -5.59 -17.66
CA LEU A 138 26.26 -4.24 -17.94
C LEU A 138 27.08 -4.25 -19.23
N ILE A 139 26.86 -3.22 -20.08
CA ILE A 139 27.64 -3.01 -21.32
C ILE A 139 29.11 -2.70 -20.97
N ASP A 140 29.30 -1.88 -19.92
CA ASP A 140 30.61 -1.56 -19.37
C ASP A 140 30.68 -2.01 -17.90
N ASN A 141 31.55 -3.00 -17.64
CA ASN A 141 31.77 -3.57 -16.30
C ASN A 141 32.65 -2.71 -15.39
N SER A 142 32.83 -1.42 -15.70
CA SER A 142 33.57 -0.47 -14.86
C SER A 142 32.83 -0.20 -13.56
N PHE A 143 33.59 0.03 -12.48
CA PHE A 143 33.01 0.47 -11.20
C PHE A 143 32.29 1.83 -11.32
N MET A 144 32.77 2.69 -12.23
CA MET A 144 32.17 3.99 -12.51
C MET A 144 30.77 3.84 -13.12
N SER A 145 30.55 2.86 -13.99
CA SER A 145 29.24 2.55 -14.56
C SER A 145 28.24 2.10 -13.47
N VAL A 146 28.70 1.32 -12.49
CA VAL A 146 27.87 0.91 -11.35
C VAL A 146 27.42 2.14 -10.55
N ILE A 147 28.30 3.07 -10.25
CA ILE A 147 27.96 4.29 -9.52
C ILE A 147 26.98 5.14 -10.32
N LEU A 148 27.24 5.34 -11.61
CA LEU A 148 26.41 6.18 -12.48
C LEU A 148 24.98 5.62 -12.60
N ILE A 149 24.83 4.33 -12.85
CA ILE A 149 23.53 3.67 -12.91
C ILE A 149 22.81 3.77 -11.55
N SER A 150 23.54 3.59 -10.44
CA SER A 150 22.95 3.72 -9.10
C SER A 150 22.43 5.14 -8.83
N ILE A 151 23.13 6.17 -9.29
CA ILE A 151 22.68 7.56 -9.18
C ILE A 151 21.42 7.78 -10.04
N ILE A 152 21.38 7.25 -11.27
CA ILE A 152 20.21 7.38 -12.16
C ILE A 152 18.99 6.73 -11.54
N LEU A 153 19.10 5.50 -11.01
CA LEU A 153 18.01 4.79 -10.35
C LEU A 153 17.52 5.52 -9.08
N THR A 154 18.45 6.07 -8.31
CA THR A 154 18.12 6.87 -7.12
C THR A 154 17.39 8.16 -7.51
N ALA A 155 17.84 8.84 -8.54
CA ALA A 155 17.18 10.03 -9.07
C ALA A 155 15.76 9.70 -9.58
N GLY A 156 15.58 8.55 -10.25
CA GLY A 156 14.27 8.06 -10.66
C GLY A 156 13.33 7.82 -9.47
N THR A 157 13.83 7.20 -8.39
CA THR A 157 13.06 7.02 -7.15
C THR A 157 12.67 8.36 -6.52
N CYS A 158 13.59 9.33 -6.48
CA CYS A 158 13.30 10.66 -5.97
C CYS A 158 12.24 11.38 -6.81
N LEU A 159 12.27 11.21 -8.13
CA LEU A 159 11.25 11.75 -9.03
C LEU A 159 9.89 11.09 -8.78
N LEU A 160 9.83 9.76 -8.59
CA LEU A 160 8.59 9.07 -8.25
C LEU A 160 8.02 9.53 -6.90
N MET A 161 8.87 9.67 -5.89
CA MET A 161 8.49 10.22 -4.59
C MET A 161 7.89 11.62 -4.76
N TRP A 162 8.53 12.48 -5.52
CA TRP A 162 8.03 13.83 -5.79
C TRP A 162 6.68 13.80 -6.54
N ILE A 163 6.51 12.95 -7.56
CA ILE A 163 5.23 12.75 -8.24
C ILE A 163 4.14 12.32 -7.26
N GLY A 164 4.43 11.36 -6.37
CA GLY A 164 3.49 10.91 -5.34
C GLY A 164 3.08 12.01 -4.37
N GLU A 165 4.03 12.84 -3.94
CA GLU A 165 3.75 14.01 -3.09
C GLU A 165 2.91 15.06 -3.83
N GLN A 166 3.19 15.31 -5.11
CA GLN A 166 2.39 16.24 -5.94
C GLN A 166 0.96 15.75 -6.11
N ILE A 167 0.75 14.45 -6.34
CA ILE A 167 -0.61 13.87 -6.39
C ILE A 167 -1.31 14.05 -5.05
N THR A 168 -0.63 13.82 -3.93
CA THR A 168 -1.22 13.99 -2.59
C THR A 168 -1.59 15.44 -2.30
N ALA A 169 -0.79 16.41 -2.76
CA ALA A 169 -1.00 17.84 -2.52
C ALA A 169 -2.09 18.45 -3.43
N HIS A 170 -2.08 18.10 -4.71
CA HIS A 170 -2.90 18.77 -5.74
C HIS A 170 -3.91 17.84 -6.42
N GLY A 171 -3.77 16.52 -6.26
CA GLY A 171 -4.64 15.50 -6.83
C GLY A 171 -5.71 15.00 -5.88
N ILE A 172 -6.11 13.74 -6.07
CA ILE A 172 -7.04 13.00 -5.23
C ILE A 172 -6.32 11.81 -4.62
N GLY A 173 -6.63 11.48 -3.38
CA GLY A 173 -6.10 10.29 -2.72
C GLY A 173 -4.67 10.45 -2.18
N ASN A 174 -4.12 9.33 -1.71
CA ASN A 174 -2.71 9.24 -1.34
C ASN A 174 -1.90 8.93 -2.61
N GLY A 175 -1.08 9.87 -3.07
CA GLY A 175 -0.34 9.74 -4.33
C GLY A 175 0.62 8.56 -4.36
N ILE A 176 1.24 8.21 -3.24
CA ILE A 176 2.12 7.03 -3.15
C ILE A 176 1.34 5.74 -3.40
N SER A 177 0.21 5.58 -2.70
CA SER A 177 -0.67 4.43 -2.90
C SER A 177 -1.24 4.38 -4.32
N LEU A 178 -1.55 5.53 -4.91
CA LEU A 178 -2.04 5.63 -6.27
C LEU A 178 -0.99 5.29 -7.34
N ILE A 179 0.29 5.58 -7.11
CA ILE A 179 1.37 5.14 -8.01
C ILE A 179 1.49 3.60 -7.97
N ILE A 180 1.43 2.99 -6.79
CA ILE A 180 1.43 1.53 -6.65
C ILE A 180 0.21 0.93 -7.35
N PHE A 181 -0.97 1.49 -7.12
CA PHE A 181 -2.22 1.12 -7.79
C PHE A 181 -2.08 1.18 -9.32
N ALA A 182 -1.57 2.29 -9.85
CA ALA A 182 -1.37 2.46 -11.30
C ALA A 182 -0.38 1.45 -11.87
N GLY A 183 0.69 1.12 -11.13
CA GLY A 183 1.65 0.08 -11.50
C GLY A 183 1.00 -1.30 -11.61
N ILE A 184 0.22 -1.68 -10.60
CA ILE A 184 -0.47 -2.98 -10.58
C ILE A 184 -1.52 -3.06 -11.69
N VAL A 185 -2.39 -2.05 -11.81
CA VAL A 185 -3.48 -2.04 -12.82
C VAL A 185 -2.91 -2.06 -14.24
N ALA A 186 -1.79 -1.41 -14.47
CA ALA A 186 -1.15 -1.39 -15.78
C ALA A 186 -0.68 -2.77 -16.28
N ARG A 187 -0.52 -3.75 -15.38
CA ARG A 187 -0.17 -5.14 -15.72
C ARG A 187 -1.36 -6.08 -15.87
N PHE A 188 -2.56 -5.62 -15.63
CA PHE A 188 -3.77 -6.43 -15.84
C PHE A 188 -3.89 -6.99 -17.28
N PRO A 189 -3.67 -6.18 -18.33
CA PRO A 189 -3.70 -6.70 -19.70
C PRO A 189 -2.69 -7.81 -19.96
N ASP A 190 -1.47 -7.69 -19.40
CA ASP A 190 -0.42 -8.70 -19.54
C ASP A 190 -0.83 -10.03 -18.87
N GLY A 191 -1.48 -9.94 -17.71
CA GLY A 191 -2.01 -11.12 -17.01
C GLY A 191 -3.10 -11.84 -17.81
N VAL A 192 -4.02 -11.10 -18.44
CA VAL A 192 -5.06 -11.67 -19.30
C VAL A 192 -4.43 -12.32 -20.54
N HIS A 193 -3.44 -11.66 -21.16
CA HIS A 193 -2.71 -12.22 -22.29
C HIS A 193 -1.96 -13.50 -21.95
N THR A 194 -1.35 -13.59 -20.78
CA THR A 194 -0.68 -14.80 -20.28
C THR A 194 -1.65 -15.98 -20.12
N ILE A 195 -2.84 -15.72 -19.54
CA ILE A 195 -3.90 -16.75 -19.44
C ILE A 195 -4.33 -17.24 -20.82
N TYR A 196 -4.49 -16.31 -21.77
CA TYR A 196 -4.84 -16.67 -23.15
C TYR A 196 -3.76 -17.53 -23.83
N GLN A 197 -2.48 -17.21 -23.64
CA GLN A 197 -1.37 -18.02 -24.13
C GLN A 197 -1.38 -19.43 -23.52
N TYR A 198 -1.60 -19.57 -22.21
CA TYR A 198 -1.69 -20.86 -21.54
C TYR A 198 -2.83 -21.72 -22.07
N LEU A 199 -3.97 -21.10 -22.44
CA LEU A 199 -5.08 -21.79 -23.10
C LEU A 199 -4.70 -22.27 -24.49
N GLN A 200 -3.97 -21.46 -25.29
CA GLN A 200 -3.54 -21.85 -26.65
C GLN A 200 -2.52 -22.99 -26.65
N VAL A 201 -1.58 -22.96 -25.70
CA VAL A 201 -0.54 -24.00 -25.57
C VAL A 201 -1.11 -25.28 -24.91
N GLY A 202 -2.35 -25.23 -24.38
CA GLY A 202 -2.97 -26.38 -23.71
C GLY A 202 -2.44 -26.66 -22.31
N THR A 203 -1.66 -25.75 -21.72
CA THR A 203 -1.14 -25.88 -20.35
C THR A 203 -2.28 -25.83 -19.32
N ILE A 204 -3.34 -25.10 -19.62
CA ILE A 204 -4.57 -25.02 -18.79
C ILE A 204 -5.79 -25.29 -19.63
N ASN A 205 -6.83 -25.87 -18.98
CA ASN A 205 -8.12 -26.08 -19.59
C ASN A 205 -9.03 -24.84 -19.45
N VAL A 206 -9.98 -24.68 -20.35
CA VAL A 206 -11.00 -23.60 -20.28
C VAL A 206 -11.71 -23.58 -18.93
N PHE A 207 -11.98 -24.76 -18.35
CA PHE A 207 -12.60 -24.87 -17.02
C PHE A 207 -11.73 -24.25 -15.92
N GLN A 208 -10.41 -24.47 -15.95
CA GLN A 208 -9.46 -23.87 -14.99
C GLN A 208 -9.40 -22.34 -15.13
N ALA A 209 -9.44 -21.83 -16.36
CA ALA A 209 -9.48 -20.37 -16.59
C ALA A 209 -10.77 -19.73 -16.07
N ILE A 210 -11.93 -20.39 -16.29
CA ILE A 210 -13.22 -19.92 -15.75
C ILE A 210 -13.20 -19.99 -14.22
N LEU A 211 -12.72 -21.07 -13.63
CA LEU A 211 -12.60 -21.21 -12.18
C LEU A 211 -11.73 -20.11 -11.58
N PHE A 212 -10.58 -19.82 -12.21
CA PHE A 212 -9.71 -18.73 -11.81
C PHE A 212 -10.41 -17.36 -11.84
N ALA A 213 -11.17 -17.07 -12.91
CA ALA A 213 -11.92 -15.83 -13.03
C ALA A 213 -13.01 -15.71 -11.94
N ILE A 214 -13.73 -16.79 -11.64
CA ILE A 214 -14.75 -16.83 -10.57
C ILE A 214 -14.08 -16.56 -9.21
N ILE A 215 -12.95 -17.20 -8.94
CA ILE A 215 -12.22 -17.00 -7.68
C ILE A 215 -11.72 -15.55 -7.58
N ALA A 216 -11.19 -14.96 -8.66
CA ALA A 216 -10.72 -13.57 -8.68
C ALA A 216 -11.87 -12.59 -8.36
N VAL A 217 -13.05 -12.78 -8.97
CA VAL A 217 -14.23 -11.94 -8.69
C VAL A 217 -14.71 -12.15 -7.25
N ALA A 218 -14.79 -13.41 -6.78
CA ALA A 218 -15.18 -13.71 -5.40
C ALA A 218 -14.23 -13.05 -4.38
N MET A 219 -12.94 -13.03 -4.67
CA MET A 219 -11.94 -12.36 -3.86
C MET A 219 -12.13 -10.85 -3.82
N ILE A 220 -12.40 -10.20 -4.94
CA ILE A 220 -12.70 -8.77 -5.00
C ILE A 220 -13.92 -8.45 -4.13
N VAL A 221 -15.01 -9.21 -4.28
CA VAL A 221 -16.22 -9.02 -3.48
C VAL A 221 -15.96 -9.21 -1.98
N LEU A 222 -15.19 -10.25 -1.62
CA LEU A 222 -14.81 -10.54 -0.23
C LEU A 222 -13.97 -9.42 0.37
N VAL A 223 -12.97 -8.91 -0.39
CA VAL A 223 -12.11 -7.79 0.05
C VAL A 223 -12.95 -6.52 0.26
N ILE A 224 -13.86 -6.19 -0.67
CA ILE A 224 -14.77 -5.05 -0.54
C ILE A 224 -15.63 -5.19 0.72
N ALA A 225 -16.27 -6.36 0.91
CA ALA A 225 -17.17 -6.61 2.03
C ALA A 225 -16.48 -6.43 3.38
N VAL A 226 -15.25 -6.96 3.54
CA VAL A 226 -14.51 -6.84 4.80
C VAL A 226 -13.93 -5.46 5.00
N THR A 227 -13.42 -4.81 3.95
CA THR A 227 -12.85 -3.46 4.05
C THR A 227 -13.93 -2.41 4.37
N GLN A 228 -15.15 -2.59 3.87
CA GLN A 228 -16.30 -1.72 4.21
C GLN A 228 -16.98 -2.13 5.51
N GLY A 229 -16.69 -3.33 6.02
CA GLY A 229 -17.25 -3.85 7.27
C GLY A 229 -16.90 -2.94 8.44
N GLN A 230 -17.91 -2.51 9.20
CA GLN A 230 -17.73 -1.66 10.38
C GLN A 230 -18.65 -2.06 11.52
N ARG A 231 -18.12 -2.00 12.74
CA ARG A 231 -18.92 -2.09 13.95
C ARG A 231 -19.32 -0.69 14.39
N ARG A 232 -20.62 -0.44 14.49
CA ARG A 232 -21.17 0.84 14.92
C ARG A 232 -21.46 0.79 16.42
N ILE A 233 -20.74 1.59 17.22
CA ILE A 233 -20.98 1.74 18.65
C ILE A 233 -21.89 2.94 18.84
N PRO A 234 -23.07 2.82 19.47
CA PRO A 234 -23.98 3.94 19.68
C PRO A 234 -23.40 4.90 20.71
N ILE A 235 -23.42 6.20 20.38
CA ILE A 235 -23.04 7.31 21.24
C ILE A 235 -24.27 8.18 21.44
N GLN A 236 -24.55 8.54 22.69
CA GLN A 236 -25.59 9.48 23.05
C GLN A 236 -24.97 10.78 23.55
N TYR A 237 -25.48 11.91 23.11
CA TYR A 237 -25.11 13.22 23.62
C TYR A 237 -26.17 13.71 24.59
N ALA A 238 -25.74 14.25 25.72
CA ALA A 238 -26.63 14.80 26.72
C ALA A 238 -27.44 15.97 26.11
N LYS A 239 -28.74 15.99 26.42
CA LYS A 239 -29.60 17.11 26.04
C LYS A 239 -29.19 18.36 26.84
N ARG A 240 -28.91 19.46 26.18
CA ARG A 240 -28.64 20.75 26.79
C ARG A 240 -29.84 21.65 26.58
N VAL A 241 -30.42 22.15 27.69
CA VAL A 241 -31.47 23.13 27.64
C VAL A 241 -30.83 24.51 27.83
N VAL A 242 -30.96 25.38 26.84
CA VAL A 242 -30.49 26.77 26.89
C VAL A 242 -31.71 27.66 26.70
N GLY A 243 -32.22 28.19 27.81
CA GLY A 243 -33.48 28.93 27.85
C GLY A 243 -34.69 28.04 27.52
N ARG A 244 -35.54 28.46 26.57
CA ARG A 244 -36.71 27.69 26.10
C ARG A 244 -36.40 26.68 24.97
N LYS A 245 -35.17 26.62 24.47
CA LYS A 245 -34.78 25.74 23.36
C LYS A 245 -33.96 24.54 23.86
N MET A 246 -34.38 23.36 23.50
CA MET A 246 -33.64 22.12 23.73
C MET A 246 -32.64 21.92 22.58
N TYR A 247 -31.35 21.87 22.91
CA TYR A 247 -30.26 21.54 22.00
C TYR A 247 -29.66 20.19 22.38
N GLY A 248 -29.39 19.34 21.39
CA GLY A 248 -28.78 18.01 21.63
C GLY A 248 -29.83 16.89 21.70
N GLY A 249 -29.39 15.73 22.14
CA GLY A 249 -30.22 14.50 22.17
C GLY A 249 -30.15 13.71 20.87
N HIS A 250 -29.23 14.03 19.95
CA HIS A 250 -28.97 13.19 18.79
C HIS A 250 -28.12 12.00 19.20
N SER A 251 -28.57 10.80 18.85
CA SER A 251 -27.76 9.60 18.89
C SER A 251 -26.94 9.53 17.61
N THR A 252 -25.64 9.32 17.76
CA THR A 252 -24.73 9.06 16.64
C THR A 252 -24.00 7.74 16.87
N PHE A 253 -23.22 7.30 15.91
CA PHE A 253 -22.47 6.05 16.00
C PHE A 253 -20.99 6.33 15.82
N LEU A 254 -20.15 5.62 16.58
CA LEU A 254 -18.73 5.50 16.36
C LEU A 254 -18.49 4.33 15.41
N PRO A 255 -18.09 4.57 14.15
CA PRO A 255 -17.79 3.48 13.23
C PRO A 255 -16.37 2.96 13.47
N LEU A 256 -16.23 1.69 13.88
CA LEU A 256 -14.96 0.99 13.95
C LEU A 256 -14.86 0.04 12.76
N LYS A 257 -13.97 0.31 11.82
CA LYS A 257 -13.74 -0.53 10.64
C LYS A 257 -13.12 -1.87 11.04
N VAL A 258 -13.46 -2.96 10.37
CA VAL A 258 -12.83 -4.28 10.55
C VAL A 258 -11.37 -4.24 10.11
N ASN A 259 -11.11 -3.61 8.98
CA ASN A 259 -9.77 -3.32 8.50
C ASN A 259 -9.45 -1.83 8.71
N GLN A 260 -9.03 -1.48 9.94
CA GLN A 260 -8.68 -0.11 10.30
C GLN A 260 -7.32 0.32 9.71
N ALA A 261 -6.42 -0.63 9.61
CA ALA A 261 -5.05 -0.41 9.11
C ALA A 261 -4.97 -0.32 7.56
N GLY A 262 -6.04 -0.66 6.85
CA GLY A 262 -6.06 -0.64 5.38
C GLY A 262 -5.10 -1.66 4.78
N VAL A 263 -4.39 -1.26 3.74
CA VAL A 263 -3.42 -2.09 3.01
C VAL A 263 -1.97 -1.93 3.51
N ILE A 264 -1.72 -0.96 4.40
CA ILE A 264 -0.38 -0.60 4.88
C ILE A 264 0.35 -1.79 5.54
N PRO A 265 -0.27 -2.60 6.42
CA PRO A 265 0.39 -3.76 7.01
C PRO A 265 0.92 -4.77 5.99
N ILE A 266 0.21 -4.95 4.90
CA ILE A 266 0.62 -5.88 3.84
C ILE A 266 1.85 -5.35 3.10
N ILE A 267 1.85 -4.04 2.80
CA ILE A 267 2.98 -3.38 2.16
C ILE A 267 4.22 -3.45 3.06
N PHE A 268 4.06 -3.26 4.36
CA PHE A 268 5.14 -3.34 5.34
C PHE A 268 5.69 -4.77 5.46
N ALA A 269 4.82 -5.75 5.61
CA ALA A 269 5.20 -7.15 5.70
C ALA A 269 5.95 -7.61 4.43
N SER A 270 5.46 -7.25 3.24
CA SER A 270 6.13 -7.57 1.97
C SER A 270 7.49 -6.89 1.84
N SER A 271 7.60 -5.61 2.22
CA SER A 271 8.85 -4.85 2.14
C SER A 271 9.93 -5.44 3.07
N ILE A 272 9.55 -5.83 4.30
CA ILE A 272 10.50 -6.45 5.25
C ILE A 272 10.94 -7.84 4.76
N LEU A 273 10.02 -8.64 4.21
CA LEU A 273 10.38 -9.94 3.67
C LEU A 273 11.28 -9.86 2.43
N MET A 274 11.13 -8.82 1.63
CA MET A 274 11.99 -8.61 0.46
C MET A 274 13.41 -8.15 0.84
N PHE A 275 13.58 -7.54 2.01
CA PHE A 275 14.86 -6.97 2.43
C PHE A 275 15.99 -8.02 2.56
N PRO A 276 15.82 -9.18 3.24
CA PRO A 276 16.85 -10.23 3.28
C PRO A 276 17.19 -10.80 1.90
N ALA A 277 16.18 -10.98 1.05
CA ALA A 277 16.38 -11.49 -0.29
C ALA A 277 17.14 -10.51 -1.20
N THR A 278 16.90 -9.20 -1.05
CA THR A 278 17.68 -8.18 -1.74
C THR A 278 19.11 -8.10 -1.20
N LEU A 279 19.31 -8.18 0.12
CA LEU A 279 20.66 -8.21 0.71
C LEU A 279 21.48 -9.40 0.25
N ALA A 280 20.86 -10.58 0.11
CA ALA A 280 21.54 -11.77 -0.36
C ALA A 280 22.07 -11.67 -1.80
N GLN A 281 21.54 -10.79 -2.60
CA GLN A 281 22.06 -10.48 -3.95
C GLN A 281 23.42 -9.80 -3.90
N PHE A 282 23.72 -9.07 -2.79
CA PHE A 282 25.01 -8.39 -2.62
C PHE A 282 26.09 -9.29 -2.05
N VAL A 283 25.71 -10.34 -1.31
CA VAL A 283 26.62 -11.16 -0.53
C VAL A 283 26.62 -12.57 -1.10
N GLN A 284 27.60 -12.87 -1.97
CA GLN A 284 27.74 -14.19 -2.60
C GLN A 284 28.42 -15.21 -1.66
N VAL A 285 28.02 -15.24 -0.38
CA VAL A 285 28.53 -16.22 0.58
C VAL A 285 27.53 -17.36 0.70
N PRO A 286 27.96 -18.64 0.63
CA PRO A 286 27.06 -19.79 0.58
C PRO A 286 26.01 -19.86 1.69
N TRP A 287 26.37 -19.53 2.93
CA TRP A 287 25.41 -19.54 4.03
C TRP A 287 24.33 -18.45 3.90
N VAL A 288 24.69 -17.26 3.35
CA VAL A 288 23.73 -16.16 3.10
C VAL A 288 22.73 -16.57 2.02
N GLN A 289 23.19 -17.23 0.96
CA GLN A 289 22.31 -17.74 -0.11
C GLN A 289 21.39 -18.84 0.41
N THR A 290 21.89 -19.74 1.28
CA THR A 290 21.07 -20.76 1.92
C THR A 290 19.99 -20.14 2.80
N VAL A 291 20.32 -19.15 3.61
CA VAL A 291 19.34 -18.41 4.42
C VAL A 291 18.33 -17.69 3.52
N ALA A 292 18.80 -16.99 2.48
CA ALA A 292 17.93 -16.27 1.55
C ALA A 292 16.98 -17.20 0.78
N SER A 293 17.37 -18.44 0.49
CA SER A 293 16.49 -19.40 -0.18
C SER A 293 15.24 -19.73 0.64
N TYR A 294 15.30 -19.69 1.97
CA TYR A 294 14.13 -19.87 2.83
C TYR A 294 13.15 -18.69 2.77
N PHE A 295 13.63 -17.48 2.39
CA PHE A 295 12.81 -16.30 2.21
C PHE A 295 12.30 -16.13 0.77
N GLN A 296 12.63 -17.06 -0.12
CA GLN A 296 12.10 -17.04 -1.49
C GLN A 296 10.58 -17.21 -1.47
N TRP A 297 9.93 -16.49 -2.38
CA TRP A 297 8.47 -16.52 -2.51
C TRP A 297 7.97 -17.92 -2.86
N GLY A 298 6.93 -18.36 -2.16
CA GLY A 298 6.34 -19.70 -2.34
C GLY A 298 6.89 -20.76 -1.39
N THR A 299 7.92 -20.47 -0.58
CA THR A 299 8.36 -21.41 0.46
C THR A 299 7.38 -21.41 1.66
N PRO A 300 7.18 -22.55 2.34
CA PRO A 300 6.32 -22.60 3.52
C PRO A 300 6.77 -21.64 4.64
N ILE A 301 8.08 -21.52 4.83
CA ILE A 301 8.66 -20.63 5.85
C ILE A 301 8.34 -19.17 5.55
N GLN A 302 8.55 -18.73 4.30
CA GLN A 302 8.21 -17.38 3.87
C GLN A 302 6.71 -17.11 4.05
N THR A 303 5.85 -18.05 3.66
CA THR A 303 4.39 -17.91 3.77
C THR A 303 3.94 -17.75 5.23
N ILE A 304 4.48 -18.55 6.15
CA ILE A 304 4.17 -18.45 7.58
C ILE A 304 4.68 -17.12 8.15
N LEU A 305 5.93 -16.76 7.83
CA LEU A 305 6.52 -15.52 8.31
C LEU A 305 5.76 -14.30 7.78
N TYR A 306 5.31 -14.36 6.52
CA TYR A 306 4.49 -13.31 5.93
C TYR A 306 3.15 -13.14 6.66
N ALA A 307 2.47 -14.24 7.00
CA ALA A 307 1.25 -14.19 7.81
C ALA A 307 1.50 -13.56 9.18
N VAL A 308 2.56 -13.98 9.87
CA VAL A 308 2.92 -13.45 11.19
C VAL A 308 3.24 -11.96 11.12
N LEU A 309 3.98 -11.51 10.11
CA LEU A 309 4.29 -10.10 9.91
C LEU A 309 3.02 -9.28 9.60
N ILE A 310 2.10 -9.79 8.79
CA ILE A 310 0.82 -9.11 8.52
C ILE A 310 0.03 -8.95 9.83
N LEU A 311 -0.08 -10.00 10.65
CA LEU A 311 -0.74 -9.94 11.95
C LEU A 311 -0.08 -8.88 12.84
N PHE A 312 1.24 -8.94 12.97
CA PHE A 312 2.01 -8.01 13.78
C PHE A 312 1.80 -6.56 13.33
N PHE A 313 1.99 -6.26 12.03
CA PHE A 313 1.85 -4.91 11.50
C PHE A 313 0.42 -4.40 11.54
N THR A 314 -0.58 -5.26 11.43
CA THR A 314 -1.98 -4.86 11.55
C THR A 314 -2.28 -4.34 12.97
N TYR A 315 -1.82 -5.05 13.99
CA TYR A 315 -1.96 -4.60 15.38
C TYR A 315 -1.12 -3.36 15.66
N PHE A 316 0.13 -3.38 15.25
CA PHE A 316 1.06 -2.26 15.44
C PHE A 316 0.52 -0.97 14.81
N TYR A 317 0.12 -1.03 13.55
CA TYR A 317 -0.41 0.13 12.84
C TYR A 317 -1.73 0.63 13.43
N THR A 318 -2.63 -0.27 13.81
CA THR A 318 -3.90 0.10 14.45
C THR A 318 -3.65 0.81 15.78
N ALA A 319 -2.71 0.34 16.60
CA ALA A 319 -2.36 0.94 17.88
C ALA A 319 -1.76 2.35 17.73
N ILE A 320 -0.95 2.58 16.69
CA ILE A 320 -0.33 3.90 16.45
C ILE A 320 -1.31 4.88 15.80
N SER A 321 -2.15 4.40 14.87
CA SER A 321 -3.03 5.27 14.08
C SER A 321 -4.20 5.82 14.88
N ILE A 322 -4.62 5.15 15.95
CA ILE A 322 -5.80 5.52 16.73
C ILE A 322 -5.42 5.71 18.19
N ASN A 323 -5.47 6.95 18.64
CA ASN A 323 -5.36 7.26 20.05
C ASN A 323 -6.74 7.15 20.71
N ILE A 324 -7.01 5.99 21.29
CA ILE A 324 -8.30 5.66 21.95
C ILE A 324 -8.53 6.56 23.16
N THR A 325 -7.48 6.91 23.89
CA THR A 325 -7.56 7.77 25.07
C THR A 325 -8.02 9.17 24.69
N ASP A 326 -7.38 9.79 23.70
CA ASP A 326 -7.76 11.11 23.20
C ASP A 326 -9.18 11.09 22.61
N MET A 327 -9.57 10.01 21.95
CA MET A 327 -10.93 9.86 21.43
C MET A 327 -11.98 9.81 22.55
N ALA A 328 -11.73 9.04 23.60
CA ALA A 328 -12.63 8.94 24.76
C ALA A 328 -12.71 10.27 25.54
N ASP A 329 -11.60 11.00 25.67
CA ASP A 329 -11.55 12.29 26.31
C ASP A 329 -12.27 13.38 25.49
N ASN A 330 -12.13 13.35 24.16
CA ASN A 330 -12.87 14.22 23.26
C ASN A 330 -14.37 13.96 23.32
N MET A 331 -14.80 12.69 23.37
CA MET A 331 -16.20 12.32 23.58
C MET A 331 -16.73 12.90 24.91
N LYS A 332 -15.97 12.73 26.00
CA LYS A 332 -16.32 13.27 27.32
C LYS A 332 -16.44 14.80 27.30
N LYS A 333 -15.48 15.50 26.69
CA LYS A 333 -15.49 16.98 26.58
C LYS A 333 -16.72 17.49 25.84
N HIS A 334 -17.21 16.76 24.84
CA HIS A 334 -18.39 17.15 24.06
C HIS A 334 -19.72 16.58 24.64
N GLY A 335 -19.67 15.97 25.83
CA GLY A 335 -20.87 15.44 26.50
C GLY A 335 -21.43 14.16 25.86
N GLY A 336 -20.61 13.45 25.06
CA GLY A 336 -20.95 12.16 24.48
C GLY A 336 -20.61 11.02 25.44
N PHE A 337 -21.47 10.02 25.49
CA PHE A 337 -21.25 8.80 26.29
C PHE A 337 -21.82 7.58 25.57
N ILE A 338 -21.26 6.41 25.88
CA ILE A 338 -21.78 5.12 25.43
C ILE A 338 -22.80 4.65 26.46
N PRO A 339 -24.06 4.28 26.06
CA PRO A 339 -25.05 3.80 26.98
C PRO A 339 -24.54 2.65 27.85
N GLY A 340 -24.69 2.77 29.18
CA GLY A 340 -24.23 1.78 30.13
C GLY A 340 -22.75 1.84 30.52
N ILE A 341 -21.96 2.77 29.96
CA ILE A 341 -20.52 2.91 30.25
C ILE A 341 -20.23 4.33 30.75
N ARG A 342 -19.45 4.46 31.82
CA ARG A 342 -19.05 5.76 32.37
C ARG A 342 -18.10 6.49 31.38
N PRO A 343 -18.29 7.80 31.13
CA PRO A 343 -17.38 8.59 30.29
C PRO A 343 -15.95 8.61 30.85
N GLY A 344 -14.96 8.65 29.94
CA GLY A 344 -13.54 8.70 30.28
C GLY A 344 -12.85 7.35 30.17
N LYS A 345 -11.99 6.98 31.12
CA LYS A 345 -11.18 5.75 31.08
C LYS A 345 -11.99 4.45 30.81
N PRO A 346 -13.15 4.20 31.46
CA PRO A 346 -13.96 3.01 31.16
C PRO A 346 -14.46 2.96 29.71
N THR A 347 -14.72 4.12 29.11
CA THR A 347 -15.07 4.22 27.68
C THR A 347 -13.88 3.86 26.81
N ALA A 348 -12.68 4.35 27.14
CA ALA A 348 -11.45 3.99 26.42
C ALA A 348 -11.20 2.48 26.50
N ASP A 349 -11.26 1.89 27.70
CA ASP A 349 -11.03 0.45 27.92
C ASP A 349 -12.06 -0.43 27.16
N TYR A 350 -13.30 0.03 27.04
CA TYR A 350 -14.33 -0.67 26.27
C TYR A 350 -14.04 -0.62 24.77
N VAL A 351 -13.74 0.58 24.23
CA VAL A 351 -13.43 0.76 22.81
C VAL A 351 -12.17 0.00 22.44
N ASP A 352 -11.13 0.02 23.28
CA ASP A 352 -9.90 -0.72 23.08
C ASP A 352 -10.15 -2.23 22.95
N ARG A 353 -10.93 -2.79 23.90
CA ARG A 353 -11.31 -4.21 23.86
C ARG A 353 -12.08 -4.59 22.60
N VAL A 354 -13.01 -3.74 22.17
CA VAL A 354 -13.78 -3.97 20.94
C VAL A 354 -12.85 -3.89 19.73
N MET A 355 -11.99 -2.87 19.68
CA MET A 355 -11.06 -2.66 18.59
C MET A 355 -10.05 -3.79 18.45
N THR A 356 -9.44 -4.25 19.55
CA THR A 356 -8.52 -5.39 19.57
C THR A 356 -9.15 -6.65 18.99
N ARG A 357 -10.40 -6.94 19.35
CA ARG A 357 -11.13 -8.13 18.83
C ARG A 357 -11.46 -8.01 17.35
N ILE A 358 -11.86 -6.83 16.89
CA ILE A 358 -12.19 -6.59 15.48
C ILE A 358 -10.91 -6.64 14.65
N THR A 359 -9.84 -6.03 15.12
CA THR A 359 -8.52 -6.04 14.47
C THR A 359 -7.99 -7.47 14.29
N LEU A 360 -8.24 -8.37 15.25
CA LEU A 360 -7.88 -9.79 15.13
C LEU A 360 -8.52 -10.42 13.88
N VAL A 361 -9.82 -10.23 13.72
CA VAL A 361 -10.57 -10.77 12.57
C VAL A 361 -10.04 -10.15 11.27
N GLY A 362 -9.83 -8.82 11.25
CA GLY A 362 -9.26 -8.11 10.11
C GLY A 362 -7.86 -8.60 9.74
N ALA A 363 -6.99 -8.82 10.74
CA ALA A 363 -5.62 -9.27 10.55
C ALA A 363 -5.55 -10.70 9.97
N PHE A 364 -6.36 -11.63 10.49
CA PHE A 364 -6.48 -12.98 9.93
C PHE A 364 -7.02 -12.95 8.50
N PHE A 365 -8.02 -12.11 8.24
CA PHE A 365 -8.54 -11.91 6.89
C PHE A 365 -7.46 -11.41 5.92
N LEU A 366 -6.69 -10.38 6.30
CA LEU A 366 -5.59 -9.85 5.48
C LEU A 366 -4.52 -10.91 5.21
N ALA A 367 -4.13 -11.68 6.23
CA ALA A 367 -3.18 -12.78 6.08
C ALA A 367 -3.72 -13.87 5.15
N PHE A 368 -4.98 -14.27 5.31
CA PHE A 368 -5.62 -15.27 4.45
C PHE A 368 -5.62 -14.83 2.98
N VAL A 369 -6.10 -13.59 2.71
CA VAL A 369 -6.14 -13.06 1.33
C VAL A 369 -4.74 -12.91 0.74
N ALA A 370 -3.75 -12.55 1.53
CA ALA A 370 -2.37 -12.40 1.08
C ALA A 370 -1.72 -13.74 0.68
N ILE A 371 -2.07 -14.84 1.35
CA ILE A 371 -1.52 -16.19 1.12
C ILE A 371 -2.29 -16.95 0.04
N LEU A 372 -3.58 -16.66 -0.12
CA LEU A 372 -4.50 -17.41 -0.96
C LEU A 372 -4.02 -17.61 -2.42
N PRO A 373 -3.35 -16.64 -3.09
CA PRO A 373 -2.82 -16.85 -4.44
C PRO A 373 -1.79 -17.97 -4.55
N ASN A 374 -0.96 -18.16 -3.53
CA ASN A 374 0.01 -19.25 -3.51
C ASN A 374 -0.69 -20.62 -3.50
N MET A 375 -1.85 -20.70 -2.83
CA MET A 375 -2.68 -21.90 -2.81
C MET A 375 -3.42 -22.10 -4.15
N ILE A 376 -3.95 -21.02 -4.75
CA ILE A 376 -4.67 -21.07 -6.04
C ILE A 376 -3.73 -21.48 -7.17
N GLY A 377 -2.51 -20.94 -7.23
CA GLY A 377 -1.50 -21.32 -8.22
C GLY A 377 -1.21 -22.82 -8.21
N GLY A 378 -1.17 -23.45 -7.03
CA GLY A 378 -1.03 -24.89 -6.87
C GLY A 378 -2.24 -25.70 -7.36
N LEU A 379 -3.47 -25.16 -7.21
CA LEU A 379 -4.71 -25.86 -7.60
C LEU A 379 -5.07 -25.70 -9.08
N THR A 380 -4.78 -24.53 -9.65
CA THR A 380 -5.17 -24.19 -11.04
C THR A 380 -4.06 -24.46 -12.06
N GLY A 381 -2.83 -24.68 -11.60
CA GLY A 381 -1.66 -24.81 -12.49
C GLY A 381 -1.23 -23.48 -13.15
N ILE A 382 -1.93 -22.37 -12.85
CA ILE A 382 -1.66 -21.06 -13.40
C ILE A 382 -0.55 -20.41 -12.56
N GLN A 383 0.70 -20.53 -13.01
CA GLN A 383 1.85 -19.87 -12.42
C GLN A 383 2.20 -18.61 -13.23
N GLY A 384 2.70 -17.56 -12.55
CA GLY A 384 3.15 -16.34 -13.23
C GLY A 384 2.06 -15.32 -13.58
N VAL A 385 0.77 -15.65 -13.38
CA VAL A 385 -0.28 -14.63 -13.42
C VAL A 385 -0.31 -13.94 -12.06
N TYR A 386 0.28 -12.75 -12.00
CA TYR A 386 0.43 -11.96 -10.77
C TYR A 386 -0.88 -11.31 -10.30
N PHE A 387 -2.00 -12.04 -10.36
CA PHE A 387 -3.23 -11.71 -9.67
C PHE A 387 -3.11 -12.08 -8.17
N GLY A 388 -1.99 -11.66 -7.54
CA GLY A 388 -1.73 -11.95 -6.15
C GLY A 388 -2.76 -11.28 -5.23
N GLY A 389 -3.14 -11.96 -4.14
CA GLY A 389 -4.06 -11.41 -3.13
C GLY A 389 -3.59 -10.06 -2.59
N THR A 390 -2.27 -9.86 -2.50
CA THR A 390 -1.67 -8.57 -2.12
C THR A 390 -1.97 -7.47 -3.14
N ALA A 391 -1.81 -7.76 -4.43
CA ALA A 391 -2.12 -6.82 -5.51
C ALA A 391 -3.61 -6.47 -5.53
N LEU A 392 -4.50 -7.47 -5.40
CA LEU A 392 -5.94 -7.25 -5.30
C LEU A 392 -6.32 -6.42 -4.06
N LEU A 393 -5.73 -6.73 -2.89
CA LEU A 393 -5.96 -5.96 -1.67
C LEU A 393 -5.55 -4.49 -1.84
N ILE A 394 -4.38 -4.25 -2.43
CA ILE A 394 -3.88 -2.90 -2.67
C ILE A 394 -4.79 -2.17 -3.67
N VAL A 395 -5.12 -2.81 -4.79
CA VAL A 395 -5.97 -2.20 -5.82
C VAL A 395 -7.35 -1.85 -5.27
N VAL A 396 -8.01 -2.80 -4.61
CA VAL A 396 -9.34 -2.58 -4.04
C VAL A 396 -9.30 -1.57 -2.89
N GLY A 397 -8.30 -1.68 -1.99
CA GLY A 397 -8.16 -0.77 -0.85
C GLY A 397 -7.93 0.66 -1.29
N VAL A 398 -6.98 0.90 -2.19
CA VAL A 398 -6.66 2.24 -2.71
C VAL A 398 -7.84 2.82 -3.50
N ALA A 399 -8.55 2.00 -4.29
CA ALA A 399 -9.74 2.42 -5.00
C ALA A 399 -10.85 2.87 -4.03
N LEU A 400 -11.11 2.08 -2.97
CA LEU A 400 -12.12 2.41 -1.95
C LEU A 400 -11.74 3.67 -1.16
N ASP A 401 -10.48 3.81 -0.74
CA ASP A 401 -10.00 5.00 0.00
C ASP A 401 -10.11 6.26 -0.87
N THR A 402 -9.74 6.15 -2.15
CA THR A 402 -9.86 7.26 -3.10
C THR A 402 -11.32 7.64 -3.34
N MET A 403 -12.21 6.64 -3.48
CA MET A 403 -13.65 6.90 -3.63
C MET A 403 -14.26 7.57 -2.40
N GLN A 404 -13.89 7.14 -1.18
CA GLN A 404 -14.34 7.78 0.05
C GLN A 404 -13.90 9.25 0.14
N GLN A 405 -12.69 9.58 -0.31
CA GLN A 405 -12.22 10.96 -0.38
C GLN A 405 -13.02 11.79 -1.40
N VAL A 406 -13.29 11.22 -2.58
CA VAL A 406 -14.15 11.86 -3.59
C VAL A 406 -15.54 12.15 -3.04
N GLU A 407 -16.17 11.16 -2.39
CA GLU A 407 -17.48 11.32 -1.78
C GLU A 407 -17.49 12.42 -0.70
N SER A 408 -16.48 12.45 0.15
CA SER A 408 -16.36 13.49 1.20
C SER A 408 -16.21 14.89 0.61
N LEU A 409 -15.45 15.06 -0.47
CA LEU A 409 -15.29 16.34 -1.16
C LEU A 409 -16.59 16.79 -1.83
N VAL A 410 -17.34 15.87 -2.43
CA VAL A 410 -18.65 16.16 -3.05
C VAL A 410 -19.67 16.60 -1.99
N LEU A 411 -19.76 15.88 -0.87
CA LEU A 411 -20.67 16.20 0.23
C LEU A 411 -20.37 17.57 0.86
N THR A 412 -19.10 17.86 1.12
CA THR A 412 -18.68 19.16 1.70
C THR A 412 -19.08 20.34 0.83
N ARG A 413 -19.11 20.16 -0.48
CA ARG A 413 -19.51 21.22 -1.42
C ARG A 413 -21.02 21.36 -1.59
N GLN A 414 -21.78 20.25 -1.52
CA GLN A 414 -23.25 20.33 -1.54
C GLN A 414 -23.76 21.14 -0.32
N TYR A 415 -23.16 20.95 0.86
CA TYR A 415 -23.48 21.74 2.05
C TYR A 415 -23.16 23.25 1.90
N LYS A 416 -22.06 23.62 1.24
CA LYS A 416 -21.73 25.04 0.98
C LYS A 416 -22.68 25.70 0.00
N GLY A 417 -23.39 24.95 -0.84
CA GLY A 417 -24.40 25.44 -1.76
C GLY A 417 -25.75 25.82 -1.10
N PHE A 418 -26.02 25.26 0.10
CA PHE A 418 -27.23 25.57 0.87
C PHE A 418 -27.09 26.74 1.86
N VAL A 419 -25.88 27.26 2.01
CA VAL A 419 -25.56 28.35 2.95
C VAL A 419 -25.37 29.71 2.21
N LYS A 420 -25.80 29.81 0.96
CA LYS A 420 -25.90 31.06 0.22
C LYS A 420 -27.32 31.59 0.22
#